data_27f984815a728a7c3c8e0380f008b53f
#
_entry.id   27f984815a728a7c3c8e0380f008b53f
#
_cell.length_a   1.000
_cell.length_b   1.000
_cell.length_c   1.000
_cell.angle_alpha   90.00
_cell.angle_beta   90.00
_cell.angle_gamma   90.00
#
_symmetry.space_group_name_H-M   'P 1'
#
loop_
_entity.id
_entity.type
_entity.pdbx_description
1 polymer ?
#
loop_
_entity_poly.entity_id
_entity_poly.type
_entity_poly.pdbx_seq_one_letter_code
_entity_poly.pdbx_strand_id
1 'polypeptide(L)'
;MLRDTLKRMDTELKDVVNYTLDIHGEIHHMNTYVGKQIKIEWSGVVICGCGKRMDTFYRNSGYCYKCYWESPLASPSIFKPELCTAHLGIEERNLEWEREFQIAPHYVYLANSSGIKVGITRGTQGVIRWMDQGASQAILLAEVPNRRFSGDIEVSLKRFVADVTNWRKMLSGNPEPVDLVKMKEELSEHVPENLKQYILPDNSITEIKYPVTKYPTKVKSVKLDKFSTIEGILLGIKGQYLLLDEDRVFNIRSHEGYIANFSINEIAQGTLF
;
A
#
# COMPACT_ATOMS: atom_id res chain seq x y z
N MET A 1 15.77 -2.97 -17.84
CA MET A 1 15.60 -1.52 -17.62
C MET A 1 14.86 -1.16 -16.32
N LEU A 2 13.92 -1.96 -15.82
CA LEU A 2 13.25 -1.70 -14.53
C LEU A 2 13.90 -2.41 -13.33
N ARG A 3 14.98 -3.16 -13.53
CA ARG A 3 15.69 -3.88 -12.46
C ARG A 3 16.39 -2.98 -11.45
N ASP A 4 16.72 -1.75 -11.88
CA ASP A 4 17.53 -0.81 -11.11
C ASP A 4 16.67 0.24 -10.38
N THR A 5 15.35 0.08 -10.42
CA THR A 5 14.43 1.02 -9.78
C THR A 5 13.88 0.47 -8.47
N LEU A 6 13.66 1.36 -7.53
CA LEU A 6 12.86 1.05 -6.34
C LEU A 6 11.48 0.53 -6.77
N LYS A 7 11.07 -0.54 -6.13
CA LYS A 7 9.73 -1.12 -6.22
C LYS A 7 9.13 -1.16 -4.82
N ARG A 8 7.82 -1.33 -4.73
CA ARG A 8 7.22 -1.65 -3.44
C ARG A 8 7.88 -2.91 -2.86
N MET A 9 7.99 -2.99 -1.55
CA MET A 9 8.44 -4.21 -0.90
C MET A 9 7.40 -5.32 -1.09
N ASP A 10 7.84 -6.53 -1.41
CA ASP A 10 6.98 -7.69 -1.34
C ASP A 10 6.74 -8.08 0.12
N THR A 11 5.52 -8.51 0.40
CA THR A 11 5.06 -8.80 1.77
C THR A 11 4.48 -10.19 1.85
N GLU A 12 4.81 -10.90 2.92
CA GLU A 12 4.27 -12.22 3.24
C GLU A 12 3.76 -12.23 4.68
N LEU A 13 2.51 -12.67 4.88
CA LEU A 13 1.93 -12.80 6.20
C LEU A 13 2.52 -14.02 6.92
N LYS A 14 3.22 -13.77 8.02
CA LYS A 14 3.71 -14.75 8.98
C LYS A 14 3.34 -14.28 10.39
N ASP A 15 3.89 -14.87 11.44
CA ASP A 15 3.71 -14.39 12.83
C ASP A 15 4.00 -12.89 12.95
N VAL A 16 5.02 -12.44 12.21
CA VAL A 16 5.35 -11.05 11.92
C VAL A 16 5.52 -10.91 10.41
N VAL A 17 4.97 -9.87 9.80
CA VAL A 17 5.07 -9.64 8.35
C VAL A 17 6.51 -9.72 7.90
N ASN A 18 6.77 -10.55 6.91
CA ASN A 18 8.06 -10.64 6.25
C ASN A 18 8.10 -9.72 5.04
N TYR A 19 9.17 -8.93 4.94
CA TYR A 19 9.39 -7.96 3.88
C TYR A 19 10.62 -8.31 3.07
N THR A 20 10.48 -8.28 1.73
CA THR A 20 11.61 -8.37 0.82
C THR A 20 11.61 -7.19 -0.14
N LEU A 21 12.81 -6.73 -0.49
CA LEU A 21 13.03 -5.63 -1.43
C LEU A 21 13.96 -6.12 -2.55
N ASP A 22 13.47 -6.15 -3.79
CA ASP A 22 14.27 -6.45 -4.97
C ASP A 22 14.85 -5.15 -5.55
N ILE A 23 16.17 -5.02 -5.50
CA ILE A 23 16.93 -3.94 -6.14
C ILE A 23 18.06 -4.56 -6.96
N HIS A 24 18.21 -4.17 -8.20
CA HIS A 24 19.21 -4.70 -9.15
C HIS A 24 19.15 -6.23 -9.35
N GLY A 25 18.03 -6.87 -8.99
CA GLY A 25 17.87 -8.33 -9.00
C GLY A 25 18.48 -9.02 -7.77
N GLU A 26 18.89 -8.26 -6.77
CA GLU A 26 19.29 -8.74 -5.44
C GLU A 26 18.09 -8.64 -4.50
N ILE A 27 17.80 -9.75 -3.83
CA ILE A 27 16.70 -9.83 -2.87
C ILE A 27 17.21 -9.54 -1.46
N HIS A 28 16.76 -8.43 -0.91
CA HIS A 28 17.05 -8.00 0.45
C HIS A 28 15.95 -8.44 1.42
N HIS A 29 16.28 -9.27 2.40
CA HIS A 29 15.38 -9.67 3.49
C HIS A 29 15.32 -8.56 4.55
N MET A 30 14.41 -7.61 4.38
CA MET A 30 14.39 -6.34 5.10
C MET A 30 14.24 -6.48 6.62
N ASN A 31 13.54 -7.53 7.11
CA ASN A 31 13.39 -7.79 8.54
C ASN A 31 14.76 -8.00 9.24
N THR A 32 15.75 -8.56 8.54
CA THR A 32 17.09 -8.82 9.08
C THR A 32 17.94 -7.55 9.27
N TYR A 33 17.45 -6.43 8.71
CA TYR A 33 18.12 -5.14 8.79
C TYR A 33 17.55 -4.22 9.88
N VAL A 34 16.49 -4.66 10.57
CA VAL A 34 15.98 -3.93 11.74
C VAL A 34 17.06 -3.88 12.81
N GLY A 35 17.39 -2.69 13.27
CA GLY A 35 18.51 -2.39 14.17
C GLY A 35 19.83 -2.05 13.47
N LYS A 36 19.93 -2.18 12.13
CA LYS A 36 21.12 -1.85 11.36
C LYS A 36 21.01 -0.49 10.68
N GLN A 37 22.14 0.10 10.33
CA GLN A 37 22.19 1.30 9.52
C GLN A 37 21.98 0.94 8.07
N ILE A 38 21.00 1.56 7.43
CA ILE A 38 20.70 1.44 6.00
C ILE A 38 20.93 2.76 5.29
N LYS A 39 21.21 2.68 3.98
CA LYS A 39 21.39 3.84 3.12
C LYS A 39 20.69 3.61 1.78
N ILE A 40 19.97 4.62 1.30
CA ILE A 40 19.32 4.66 -0.01
C ILE A 40 19.83 5.89 -0.74
N GLU A 41 20.44 5.71 -1.92
CA GLU A 41 21.02 6.78 -2.73
C GLU A 41 20.32 6.85 -4.08
N TRP A 42 19.67 7.97 -4.36
CA TRP A 42 19.01 8.21 -5.64
C TRP A 42 19.96 8.82 -6.67
N SER A 43 19.92 8.30 -7.89
CA SER A 43 20.75 8.77 -9.01
C SER A 43 20.26 10.08 -9.67
N GLY A 44 19.13 10.66 -9.20
CA GLY A 44 18.50 11.81 -9.86
C GLY A 44 17.59 11.43 -11.04
N VAL A 45 17.38 10.14 -11.31
CA VAL A 45 16.59 9.66 -12.45
C VAL A 45 15.42 8.81 -11.99
N VAL A 46 14.27 8.98 -12.65
CA VAL A 46 13.08 8.13 -12.51
C VAL A 46 12.74 7.45 -13.85
N ILE A 47 12.16 6.25 -13.79
CA ILE A 47 11.72 5.49 -14.97
C ILE A 47 10.23 5.23 -14.87
N CYS A 48 9.47 5.69 -15.87
CA CYS A 48 8.07 5.33 -16.02
C CYS A 48 7.91 3.84 -16.40
N GLY A 49 6.78 3.23 -16.06
CA GLY A 49 6.47 1.84 -16.44
C GLY A 49 6.62 1.55 -17.95
N CYS A 50 6.50 2.55 -18.83
CA CYS A 50 6.75 2.42 -20.26
C CYS A 50 8.26 2.44 -20.65
N GLY A 51 9.17 2.56 -19.68
CA GLY A 51 10.62 2.63 -19.89
C GLY A 51 11.19 4.03 -20.12
N LYS A 52 10.35 5.08 -20.16
CA LYS A 52 10.83 6.46 -20.33
C LYS A 52 11.61 6.94 -19.11
N ARG A 53 12.85 7.38 -19.31
CA ARG A 53 13.70 8.00 -18.28
C ARG A 53 13.43 9.50 -18.18
N MET A 54 13.42 10.03 -16.97
CA MET A 54 13.12 11.43 -16.67
C MET A 54 13.76 11.84 -15.35
N ASP A 55 13.83 13.14 -15.07
CA ASP A 55 14.28 13.67 -13.79
C ASP A 55 13.14 13.63 -12.75
N THR A 56 11.89 13.71 -13.19
CA THR A 56 10.71 13.67 -12.34
C THR A 56 9.48 13.14 -13.09
N PHE A 57 8.56 12.54 -12.37
CA PHE A 57 7.27 12.12 -12.92
C PHE A 57 6.34 13.31 -13.17
N TYR A 58 5.54 13.21 -14.23
CA TYR A 58 4.53 14.21 -14.54
C TYR A 58 3.54 14.33 -13.36
N ARG A 59 3.39 15.54 -12.82
CA ARG A 59 2.54 15.85 -11.65
C ARG A 59 2.77 14.91 -10.44
N ASN A 60 3.97 14.41 -10.27
CA ASN A 60 4.31 13.44 -9.21
C ASN A 60 3.42 12.18 -9.19
N SER A 61 2.92 11.78 -10.36
CA SER A 61 1.93 10.70 -10.50
C SER A 61 2.51 9.29 -10.56
N GLY A 62 3.82 9.14 -10.69
CA GLY A 62 4.47 7.86 -11.02
C GLY A 62 4.50 7.57 -12.53
N TYR A 63 3.98 8.47 -13.38
CA TYR A 63 3.89 8.31 -14.83
C TYR A 63 4.62 9.43 -15.60
N CYS A 64 5.04 9.14 -16.83
CA CYS A 64 5.39 10.20 -17.79
C CYS A 64 4.11 10.87 -18.32
N TYR A 65 4.25 12.02 -18.99
CA TYR A 65 3.10 12.76 -19.55
C TYR A 65 2.18 11.86 -20.39
N LYS A 66 2.74 11.08 -21.32
CA LYS A 66 1.96 10.18 -22.18
C LYS A 66 1.18 9.15 -21.37
N CYS A 67 1.86 8.41 -20.48
CA CYS A 67 1.20 7.37 -19.68
C CYS A 67 0.18 7.92 -18.69
N TYR A 68 0.39 9.12 -18.17
CA TYR A 68 -0.59 9.77 -17.29
C TYR A 68 -1.95 9.96 -17.99
N TRP A 69 -1.95 10.30 -19.29
CA TRP A 69 -3.17 10.54 -20.04
C TRP A 69 -3.72 9.30 -20.76
N GLU A 70 -2.85 8.39 -21.19
CA GLU A 70 -3.24 7.28 -22.07
C GLU A 70 -3.29 5.92 -21.38
N SER A 71 -2.52 5.71 -20.30
CA SER A 71 -2.48 4.39 -19.64
C SER A 71 -3.76 4.10 -18.89
N PRO A 72 -4.37 2.90 -19.06
CA PRO A 72 -5.53 2.49 -18.28
C PRO A 72 -5.21 2.40 -16.78
N LEU A 73 -3.95 2.16 -16.41
CA LEU A 73 -3.48 2.16 -15.01
C LEU A 73 -3.54 3.54 -14.34
N ALA A 74 -3.64 4.62 -15.10
CA ALA A 74 -3.76 5.99 -14.61
C ALA A 74 -5.17 6.58 -14.83
N SER A 75 -6.16 5.74 -15.18
CA SER A 75 -7.53 6.19 -15.40
C SER A 75 -8.21 6.59 -14.08
N PRO A 76 -9.17 7.53 -14.11
CA PRO A 76 -9.95 7.93 -12.95
C PRO A 76 -10.61 6.77 -12.20
N SER A 77 -11.11 5.74 -12.90
CA SER A 77 -11.73 4.56 -12.30
C SER A 77 -10.77 3.70 -11.44
N ILE A 78 -9.45 3.84 -11.63
CA ILE A 78 -8.46 3.20 -10.76
C ILE A 78 -8.53 3.76 -9.33
N PHE A 79 -8.78 5.06 -9.20
CA PHE A 79 -8.87 5.75 -7.91
C PHE A 79 -10.29 5.80 -7.36
N LYS A 80 -11.29 5.79 -8.27
CA LYS A 80 -12.71 5.88 -7.97
C LYS A 80 -13.45 4.71 -8.62
N PRO A 81 -13.54 3.56 -7.94
CA PRO A 81 -14.11 2.33 -8.51
C PRO A 81 -15.55 2.48 -8.99
N GLU A 82 -16.30 3.37 -8.36
CA GLU A 82 -17.67 3.73 -8.75
C GLU A 82 -17.78 4.38 -10.14
N LEU A 83 -16.66 4.76 -10.75
CA LEU A 83 -16.62 5.27 -12.12
C LEU A 83 -16.37 4.17 -13.17
N CYS A 84 -16.17 2.93 -12.77
CA CYS A 84 -15.94 1.82 -13.69
C CYS A 84 -17.12 1.61 -14.64
N THR A 85 -16.84 1.49 -15.95
CA THR A 85 -17.84 1.35 -17.01
C THR A 85 -17.64 0.14 -17.91
N ALA A 86 -16.58 -0.64 -17.72
CA ALA A 86 -16.27 -1.80 -18.56
C ALA A 86 -17.40 -2.85 -18.59
N HIS A 87 -18.16 -3.01 -17.49
CA HIS A 87 -19.32 -3.90 -17.40
C HIS A 87 -20.49 -3.45 -18.31
N LEU A 88 -20.52 -2.19 -18.72
CA LEU A 88 -21.45 -1.63 -19.69
C LEU A 88 -20.92 -1.66 -21.14
N GLY A 89 -19.69 -2.14 -21.34
CA GLY A 89 -19.02 -2.11 -22.64
C GLY A 89 -18.52 -0.72 -23.06
N ILE A 90 -18.44 0.22 -22.13
CA ILE A 90 -18.00 1.61 -22.38
C ILE A 90 -16.53 1.73 -22.00
N GLU A 91 -15.71 2.10 -22.99
CA GLU A 91 -14.27 2.32 -22.82
C GLU A 91 -13.99 3.63 -22.08
N GLU A 92 -13.06 3.59 -21.12
CA GLU A 92 -12.46 4.78 -20.53
C GLU A 92 -11.12 5.13 -21.21
N ARG A 93 -10.24 4.13 -21.40
CA ARG A 93 -8.95 4.27 -22.10
C ARG A 93 -8.54 3.04 -22.92
N ASN A 94 -8.87 1.84 -22.46
CA ASN A 94 -8.63 0.58 -23.15
C ASN A 94 -9.63 -0.46 -22.63
N LEU A 95 -10.68 -0.69 -23.41
CA LEU A 95 -11.80 -1.55 -22.99
C LEU A 95 -11.39 -3.01 -22.75
N GLU A 96 -10.46 -3.56 -23.51
CA GLU A 96 -10.00 -4.93 -23.35
C GLU A 96 -9.31 -5.09 -22.00
N TRP A 97 -8.34 -4.24 -21.68
CA TRP A 97 -7.66 -4.23 -20.39
C TRP A 97 -8.62 -3.94 -19.23
N GLU A 98 -9.54 -2.98 -19.42
CA GLU A 98 -10.53 -2.61 -18.41
C GLU A 98 -11.49 -3.76 -18.10
N ARG A 99 -11.92 -4.52 -19.10
CA ARG A 99 -12.73 -5.73 -18.90
C ARG A 99 -11.97 -6.75 -18.05
N GLU A 100 -10.74 -7.06 -18.41
CA GLU A 100 -9.92 -8.01 -17.65
C GLU A 100 -9.69 -7.54 -16.20
N PHE A 101 -9.45 -6.25 -16.02
CA PHE A 101 -9.16 -5.68 -14.70
C PHE A 101 -10.39 -5.45 -13.84
N GLN A 102 -11.49 -4.93 -14.44
CA GLN A 102 -12.69 -4.49 -13.71
C GLN A 102 -13.76 -5.59 -13.59
N ILE A 103 -13.86 -6.50 -14.58
CA ILE A 103 -14.82 -7.60 -14.58
C ILE A 103 -14.13 -8.86 -14.03
N ALA A 104 -13.81 -8.80 -12.75
CA ALA A 104 -13.21 -9.88 -11.98
C ALA A 104 -13.72 -9.80 -10.54
N PRO A 105 -13.64 -10.86 -9.74
CA PRO A 105 -14.01 -10.80 -8.33
C PRO A 105 -13.23 -9.74 -7.58
N HIS A 106 -13.96 -8.88 -6.85
CA HIS A 106 -13.41 -7.86 -5.95
C HIS A 106 -13.95 -8.06 -4.56
N TYR A 107 -13.11 -7.78 -3.57
CA TYR A 107 -13.49 -7.81 -2.17
C TYR A 107 -13.64 -6.40 -1.61
N VAL A 108 -14.67 -6.21 -0.80
CA VAL A 108 -14.78 -5.08 0.13
C VAL A 108 -14.38 -5.60 1.50
N TYR A 109 -13.57 -4.85 2.23
CA TYR A 109 -13.07 -5.25 3.54
C TYR A 109 -13.11 -4.09 4.53
N LEU A 110 -13.10 -4.43 5.81
CA LEU A 110 -12.85 -3.50 6.90
C LEU A 110 -11.46 -3.77 7.45
N ALA A 111 -10.70 -2.72 7.72
CA ALA A 111 -9.36 -2.82 8.28
C ALA A 111 -9.11 -1.77 9.34
N ASN A 112 -8.40 -2.15 10.39
CA ASN A 112 -7.95 -1.25 11.44
C ASN A 112 -6.48 -0.90 11.24
N SER A 113 -6.19 0.28 10.69
CA SER A 113 -4.81 0.75 10.46
C SER A 113 -4.47 2.03 11.23
N SER A 114 -5.41 2.97 11.34
CA SER A 114 -5.32 4.20 12.13
C SER A 114 -6.68 4.53 12.76
N GLY A 115 -7.54 3.56 12.79
CA GLY A 115 -8.97 3.49 13.03
C GLY A 115 -9.58 2.64 11.94
N ILE A 116 -10.88 2.31 12.09
CA ILE A 116 -11.59 1.50 11.11
C ILE A 116 -11.73 2.26 9.81
N LYS A 117 -11.49 1.53 8.71
CA LYS A 117 -11.75 2.00 7.36
C LYS A 117 -12.35 0.92 6.50
N VAL A 118 -13.09 1.31 5.49
CA VAL A 118 -13.49 0.46 4.37
C VAL A 118 -12.46 0.57 3.25
N GLY A 119 -12.28 -0.50 2.51
CA GLY A 119 -11.43 -0.51 1.31
C GLY A 119 -11.79 -1.64 0.37
N ILE A 120 -11.27 -1.58 -0.83
CA ILE A 120 -11.47 -2.60 -1.86
C ILE A 120 -10.15 -3.21 -2.32
N THR A 121 -10.23 -4.45 -2.77
CA THR A 121 -9.10 -5.15 -3.38
C THR A 121 -9.60 -6.14 -4.43
N ARG A 122 -8.72 -6.47 -5.39
CA ARG A 122 -9.02 -7.48 -6.40
C ARG A 122 -8.63 -8.86 -5.91
N GLY A 123 -9.52 -9.85 -6.03
CA GLY A 123 -9.25 -11.28 -5.87
C GLY A 123 -8.31 -11.64 -4.71
N THR A 124 -7.26 -12.36 -5.02
CA THR A 124 -6.30 -12.95 -4.07
C THR A 124 -5.37 -11.93 -3.37
N GLN A 125 -5.50 -10.62 -3.62
CA GLN A 125 -4.59 -9.61 -3.11
C GLN A 125 -5.01 -9.00 -1.76
N GLY A 126 -6.06 -9.52 -1.11
CA GLY A 126 -6.60 -8.94 0.13
C GLY A 126 -5.55 -8.79 1.23
N VAL A 127 -4.89 -9.87 1.60
CA VAL A 127 -3.90 -9.88 2.68
C VAL A 127 -2.71 -8.97 2.36
N ILE A 128 -2.21 -8.99 1.12
CA ILE A 128 -1.13 -8.10 0.68
C ILE A 128 -1.56 -6.63 0.82
N ARG A 129 -2.80 -6.31 0.43
CA ARG A 129 -3.33 -4.95 0.52
C ARG A 129 -3.43 -4.46 1.97
N TRP A 130 -3.82 -5.33 2.90
CA TRP A 130 -3.91 -5.00 4.32
C TRP A 130 -2.52 -4.73 4.91
N MET A 131 -1.54 -5.60 4.60
CA MET A 131 -0.14 -5.40 5.01
C MET A 131 0.43 -4.10 4.44
N ASP A 132 0.26 -3.82 3.14
CA ASP A 132 0.73 -2.59 2.48
C ASP A 132 0.17 -1.31 3.11
N GLN A 133 -1.03 -1.38 3.68
CA GLN A 133 -1.70 -0.26 4.34
C GLN A 133 -1.44 -0.19 5.85
N GLY A 134 -0.62 -1.08 6.39
CA GLY A 134 -0.26 -1.09 7.81
C GLY A 134 -1.43 -1.43 8.74
N ALA A 135 -2.41 -2.23 8.27
CA ALA A 135 -3.51 -2.69 9.11
C ALA A 135 -3.03 -3.66 10.18
N SER A 136 -3.53 -3.54 11.40
CA SER A 136 -3.29 -4.51 12.49
C SER A 136 -4.34 -5.62 12.53
N GLN A 137 -5.54 -5.34 12.01
CA GLN A 137 -6.67 -6.27 11.93
C GLN A 137 -7.42 -6.01 10.62
N ALA A 138 -7.94 -7.07 9.99
CA ALA A 138 -8.83 -6.95 8.84
C ALA A 138 -9.86 -8.08 8.79
N ILE A 139 -11.02 -7.80 8.19
CA ILE A 139 -12.10 -8.75 7.93
C ILE A 139 -12.70 -8.47 6.55
N LEU A 140 -13.06 -9.52 5.83
CA LEU A 140 -13.80 -9.40 4.58
C LEU A 140 -15.26 -9.08 4.85
N LEU A 141 -15.80 -8.09 4.14
CA LEU A 141 -17.22 -7.71 4.22
C LEU A 141 -18.02 -8.35 3.09
N ALA A 142 -17.57 -8.20 1.84
CA ALA A 142 -18.31 -8.67 0.68
C ALA A 142 -17.36 -9.13 -0.44
N GLU A 143 -17.84 -10.08 -1.26
CA GLU A 143 -17.24 -10.47 -2.54
C GLU A 143 -18.21 -10.16 -3.66
N VAL A 144 -17.79 -9.33 -4.60
CA VAL A 144 -18.62 -8.86 -5.71
C VAL A 144 -18.01 -9.23 -7.07
N PRO A 145 -18.83 -9.43 -8.13
CA PRO A 145 -18.35 -9.94 -9.41
C PRO A 145 -17.55 -8.91 -10.23
N ASN A 146 -17.58 -7.64 -9.86
CA ASN A 146 -16.87 -6.60 -10.59
C ASN A 146 -16.48 -5.43 -9.69
N ARG A 147 -15.55 -4.61 -10.20
CA ARG A 147 -15.00 -3.47 -9.49
C ARG A 147 -16.04 -2.37 -9.22
N ARG A 148 -17.02 -2.18 -10.11
CA ARG A 148 -18.08 -1.18 -9.94
C ARG A 148 -18.87 -1.44 -8.66
N PHE A 149 -19.35 -2.67 -8.45
CA PHE A 149 -20.11 -3.03 -7.26
C PHE A 149 -19.31 -2.86 -5.96
N SER A 150 -17.99 -3.16 -6.00
CA SER A 150 -17.15 -2.88 -4.84
C SER A 150 -17.06 -1.38 -4.54
N GLY A 151 -17.01 -0.54 -5.55
CA GLY A 151 -17.05 0.92 -5.42
C GLY A 151 -18.37 1.43 -4.87
N ASP A 152 -19.50 0.90 -5.35
CA ASP A 152 -20.82 1.29 -4.86
C ASP A 152 -21.01 0.97 -3.37
N ILE A 153 -20.53 -0.20 -2.91
CA ILE A 153 -20.50 -0.55 -1.48
C ILE A 153 -19.57 0.39 -0.72
N GLU A 154 -18.33 0.59 -1.20
CA GLU A 154 -17.36 1.48 -0.55
C GLU A 154 -17.93 2.89 -0.36
N VAL A 155 -18.56 3.47 -1.41
CA VAL A 155 -19.17 4.80 -1.36
C VAL A 155 -20.32 4.86 -0.35
N SER A 156 -21.15 3.81 -0.25
CA SER A 156 -22.24 3.79 0.73
C SER A 156 -21.72 3.80 2.17
N LEU A 157 -20.58 3.15 2.42
CA LEU A 157 -19.99 2.99 3.75
C LEU A 157 -19.09 4.17 4.17
N LYS A 158 -18.56 4.96 3.23
CA LYS A 158 -17.72 6.15 3.52
C LYS A 158 -18.36 7.18 4.43
N ARG A 159 -19.68 7.14 4.59
CA ARG A 159 -20.41 8.04 5.51
C ARG A 159 -20.27 7.65 6.97
N PHE A 160 -19.89 6.40 7.25
CA PHE A 160 -19.83 5.81 8.58
C PHE A 160 -18.41 5.53 9.03
N VAL A 161 -17.53 5.19 8.07
CA VAL A 161 -16.12 4.88 8.33
C VAL A 161 -15.21 5.56 7.31
N ALA A 162 -13.95 5.76 7.67
CA ALA A 162 -12.96 6.34 6.75
C ALA A 162 -12.70 5.39 5.55
N ASP A 163 -12.30 5.93 4.43
CA ASP A 163 -11.77 5.20 3.27
C ASP A 163 -10.25 5.38 3.14
N VAL A 164 -9.68 6.30 3.91
CA VAL A 164 -8.26 6.66 3.85
C VAL A 164 -7.58 6.42 5.19
N THR A 165 -6.41 5.80 5.16
CA THR A 165 -5.55 5.65 6.34
C THR A 165 -4.89 6.99 6.69
N ASN A 166 -5.02 7.43 7.94
CA ASN A 166 -4.14 8.45 8.48
C ASN A 166 -2.75 7.84 8.71
N TRP A 167 -1.89 7.96 7.72
CA TRP A 167 -0.57 7.32 7.71
C TRP A 167 0.33 7.76 8.86
N ARG A 168 0.22 9.01 9.35
CA ARG A 168 0.97 9.47 10.52
C ARG A 168 0.54 8.73 11.78
N LYS A 169 -0.76 8.64 12.02
CA LYS A 169 -1.31 7.88 13.15
C LYS A 169 -0.99 6.40 13.03
N MET A 170 -1.08 5.81 11.85
CA MET A 170 -0.72 4.41 11.58
C MET A 170 0.75 4.12 11.91
N LEU A 171 1.67 5.05 11.63
CA LEU A 171 3.10 4.92 11.90
C LEU A 171 3.50 5.29 13.33
N SER A 172 2.63 5.89 14.13
CA SER A 172 2.93 6.25 15.53
C SER A 172 2.64 5.13 16.54
N GLY A 173 2.15 3.98 16.08
CA GLY A 173 1.83 2.84 16.94
C GLY A 173 0.82 1.90 16.31
N ASN A 174 0.34 0.96 17.11
CA ASN A 174 -0.81 0.15 16.72
C ASN A 174 -2.09 0.84 17.16
N PRO A 175 -3.15 0.82 16.33
CA PRO A 175 -4.44 1.31 16.76
C PRO A 175 -5.01 0.41 17.87
N GLU A 176 -5.89 0.97 18.69
CA GLU A 176 -6.64 0.18 19.66
C GLU A 176 -7.43 -0.93 18.95
N PRO A 177 -7.45 -2.15 19.51
CA PRO A 177 -8.25 -3.25 18.97
C PRO A 177 -9.72 -2.87 18.85
N VAL A 178 -10.39 -3.32 17.81
CA VAL A 178 -11.82 -3.07 17.56
C VAL A 178 -12.51 -4.39 17.25
N ASP A 179 -13.75 -4.54 17.71
CA ASP A 179 -14.61 -5.64 17.34
C ASP A 179 -15.06 -5.49 15.87
N LEU A 180 -14.25 -6.07 14.97
CA LEU A 180 -14.53 -6.01 13.53
C LEU A 180 -15.76 -6.82 13.13
N VAL A 181 -16.17 -7.85 13.89
CA VAL A 181 -17.38 -8.62 13.61
C VAL A 181 -18.60 -7.74 13.84
N LYS A 182 -18.67 -7.10 15.00
CA LYS A 182 -19.75 -6.16 15.31
C LYS A 182 -19.79 -5.00 14.30
N MET A 183 -18.65 -4.43 13.94
CA MET A 183 -18.57 -3.37 12.92
C MET A 183 -19.05 -3.86 11.56
N LYS A 184 -18.73 -5.09 11.18
CA LYS A 184 -19.21 -5.69 9.93
C LYS A 184 -20.74 -5.83 9.94
N GLU A 185 -21.32 -6.32 11.03
CA GLU A 185 -22.76 -6.44 11.20
C GLU A 185 -23.44 -5.08 11.04
N GLU A 186 -23.00 -4.07 11.80
CA GLU A 186 -23.54 -2.71 11.75
C GLU A 186 -23.43 -2.10 10.34
N LEU A 187 -22.28 -2.22 9.69
CA LEU A 187 -22.04 -1.64 8.36
C LEU A 187 -22.77 -2.40 7.25
N SER A 188 -23.04 -3.69 7.42
CA SER A 188 -23.81 -4.48 6.46
C SER A 188 -25.24 -3.94 6.24
N GLU A 189 -25.84 -3.32 7.25
CA GLU A 189 -27.15 -2.69 7.13
C GLU A 189 -27.16 -1.51 6.15
N HIS A 190 -26.01 -0.89 5.94
CA HIS A 190 -25.83 0.28 5.07
C HIS A 190 -25.38 -0.06 3.64
N VAL A 191 -25.15 -1.35 3.36
CA VAL A 191 -24.89 -1.82 2.00
C VAL A 191 -26.15 -1.69 1.15
N PRO A 192 -26.06 -1.21 -0.12
CA PRO A 192 -27.21 -1.13 -1.01
C PRO A 192 -27.98 -2.46 -1.09
N GLU A 193 -29.31 -2.42 -1.05
CA GLU A 193 -30.16 -3.62 -0.92
C GLU A 193 -29.88 -4.68 -2.01
N ASN A 194 -29.70 -4.23 -3.25
CA ASN A 194 -29.36 -5.10 -4.39
C ASN A 194 -27.94 -5.71 -4.31
N LEU A 195 -27.10 -5.26 -3.38
CA LEU A 195 -25.73 -5.76 -3.19
C LEU A 195 -25.57 -6.55 -1.89
N LYS A 196 -26.55 -6.59 -0.99
CA LYS A 196 -26.51 -7.35 0.27
C LYS A 196 -26.28 -8.83 0.08
N GLN A 197 -26.73 -9.40 -1.06
CA GLN A 197 -26.49 -10.81 -1.40
C GLN A 197 -25.01 -11.18 -1.54
N TYR A 198 -24.10 -10.20 -1.69
CA TYR A 198 -22.66 -10.41 -1.82
C TYR A 198 -21.93 -10.31 -0.47
N ILE A 199 -22.63 -10.01 0.62
CA ILE A 199 -22.02 -9.97 1.96
C ILE A 199 -21.58 -11.38 2.34
N LEU A 200 -20.33 -11.52 2.77
CA LEU A 200 -19.76 -12.79 3.16
C LEU A 200 -20.20 -13.17 4.59
N PRO A 201 -20.64 -14.42 4.81
CA PRO A 201 -20.99 -14.90 6.13
C PRO A 201 -19.77 -15.16 7.03
N ASP A 202 -18.58 -15.31 6.43
CA ASP A 202 -17.34 -15.57 7.18
C ASP A 202 -16.91 -14.35 8.00
N ASN A 203 -16.72 -14.54 9.30
CA ASN A 203 -16.33 -13.54 10.27
C ASN A 203 -14.86 -13.72 10.73
N SER A 204 -14.05 -14.42 9.96
CA SER A 204 -12.63 -14.63 10.26
C SER A 204 -11.87 -13.31 10.25
N ILE A 205 -11.23 -12.97 11.37
CA ILE A 205 -10.37 -11.80 11.50
C ILE A 205 -8.93 -12.22 11.24
N THR A 206 -8.24 -11.44 10.39
CA THR A 206 -6.80 -11.57 10.19
C THR A 206 -6.07 -10.57 11.07
N GLU A 207 -5.26 -11.07 11.99
CA GLU A 207 -4.35 -10.26 12.81
C GLU A 207 -3.02 -10.09 12.09
N ILE A 208 -2.45 -8.87 12.13
CA ILE A 208 -1.21 -8.55 11.40
C ILE A 208 -0.24 -7.82 12.33
N LYS A 209 0.94 -8.40 12.50
CA LYS A 209 2.04 -7.83 13.31
C LYS A 209 3.20 -7.42 12.41
N TYR A 210 3.83 -6.29 12.74
CA TYR A 210 4.91 -5.71 11.95
C TYR A 210 6.25 -5.79 12.68
N PRO A 211 7.38 -5.91 11.96
CA PRO A 211 8.73 -5.91 12.54
C PRO A 211 9.12 -4.48 12.94
N VAL A 212 8.60 -4.01 14.06
CA VAL A 212 8.87 -2.68 14.61
C VAL A 212 9.40 -2.79 16.03
N THR A 213 10.61 -2.30 16.25
CA THR A 213 11.23 -2.24 17.59
C THR A 213 10.91 -0.93 18.30
N LYS A 214 10.72 0.15 17.52
CA LYS A 214 10.38 1.47 18.07
C LYS A 214 9.55 2.26 17.06
N TYR A 215 8.40 2.76 17.49
CA TYR A 215 7.58 3.68 16.73
C TYR A 215 8.06 5.13 16.87
N PRO A 216 7.96 5.96 15.83
CA PRO A 216 8.22 7.39 15.92
C PRO A 216 7.16 8.09 16.80
N THR A 217 7.60 9.03 17.61
CA THR A 217 6.72 9.88 18.45
C THR A 217 6.18 11.07 17.66
N LYS A 218 7.00 11.63 16.76
CA LYS A 218 6.63 12.74 15.87
C LYS A 218 7.07 12.41 14.45
N VAL A 219 6.17 11.83 13.66
CA VAL A 219 6.47 11.34 12.31
C VAL A 219 6.99 12.45 11.38
N LYS A 220 8.23 12.32 10.93
CA LYS A 220 8.93 13.18 9.97
C LYS A 220 9.13 12.42 8.64
N SER A 221 8.35 12.74 7.61
CA SER A 221 8.53 12.12 6.31
C SER A 221 9.75 12.66 5.58
N VAL A 222 10.63 11.76 5.14
CA VAL A 222 11.77 12.07 4.26
C VAL A 222 11.49 11.55 2.85
N LYS A 223 12.00 12.23 1.83
CA LYS A 223 11.78 11.92 0.41
C LYS A 223 13.05 12.12 -0.39
N LEU A 224 13.28 11.28 -1.38
CA LEU A 224 14.43 11.38 -2.29
C LEU A 224 14.40 12.66 -3.14
N ASP A 225 13.23 13.21 -3.45
CA ASP A 225 13.12 14.50 -4.16
C ASP A 225 13.72 15.69 -3.38
N LYS A 226 13.86 15.56 -2.06
CA LYS A 226 14.45 16.59 -1.19
C LYS A 226 15.88 16.27 -0.77
N PHE A 227 16.16 15.00 -0.63
CA PHE A 227 17.44 14.48 -0.17
C PHE A 227 17.85 13.34 -1.08
N SER A 228 18.89 13.52 -1.91
CA SER A 228 19.37 12.47 -2.81
C SER A 228 19.83 11.21 -2.06
N THR A 229 20.14 11.35 -0.78
CA THR A 229 20.54 10.26 0.11
C THR A 229 19.67 10.26 1.38
N ILE A 230 19.17 9.09 1.73
CA ILE A 230 18.47 8.83 2.98
C ILE A 230 19.22 7.70 3.68
N GLU A 231 19.73 7.97 4.88
CA GLU A 231 20.43 6.99 5.69
C GLU A 231 19.96 7.08 7.15
N GLY A 232 20.09 5.99 7.90
CA GLY A 232 19.74 5.94 9.31
C GLY A 232 19.58 4.50 9.83
N ILE A 233 19.39 4.37 11.13
CA ILE A 233 19.11 3.08 11.76
C ILE A 233 17.66 2.70 11.46
N LEU A 234 17.45 1.52 10.86
CA LEU A 234 16.12 0.98 10.61
C LEU A 234 15.53 0.47 11.94
N LEU A 235 14.52 1.16 12.45
CA LEU A 235 13.84 0.80 13.71
C LEU A 235 12.60 -0.07 13.50
N GLY A 236 12.16 -0.21 12.25
CA GLY A 236 11.04 -1.08 11.91
C GLY A 236 10.50 -0.84 10.52
N ILE A 237 9.55 -1.70 10.13
CA ILE A 237 8.86 -1.62 8.86
C ILE A 237 7.37 -1.79 9.12
N LYS A 238 6.54 -0.88 8.60
CA LYS A 238 5.07 -0.99 8.68
C LYS A 238 4.41 -0.45 7.42
N GLY A 239 3.53 -1.25 6.82
CA GLY A 239 3.04 -0.94 5.48
C GLY A 239 4.19 -0.93 4.47
N GLN A 240 4.27 0.10 3.67
CA GLN A 240 5.39 0.33 2.75
C GLN A 240 6.37 1.40 3.27
N TYR A 241 6.44 1.56 4.60
CA TYR A 241 7.30 2.55 5.25
C TYR A 241 8.45 1.90 6.01
N LEU A 242 9.65 2.41 5.80
CA LEU A 242 10.80 2.21 6.67
C LEU A 242 10.75 3.26 7.78
N LEU A 243 10.78 2.80 9.04
CA LEU A 243 10.85 3.63 10.23
C LEU A 243 12.31 3.78 10.60
N LEU A 244 12.83 5.00 10.55
CA LEU A 244 14.22 5.31 10.83
C LEU A 244 14.35 6.01 12.18
N ASP A 245 15.58 6.13 12.65
CA ASP A 245 15.92 6.95 13.81
C ASP A 245 15.47 8.42 13.67
N GLU A 246 15.51 9.20 14.73
CA GLU A 246 15.09 10.62 14.78
C GLU A 246 13.63 10.88 14.33
N ASP A 247 12.75 9.86 14.48
CA ASP A 247 11.34 9.92 14.07
C ASP A 247 11.13 10.02 12.55
N ARG A 248 12.17 9.72 11.74
CA ARG A 248 12.10 9.79 10.28
C ARG A 248 11.39 8.57 9.71
N VAL A 249 10.63 8.77 8.65
CA VAL A 249 9.96 7.69 7.92
C VAL A 249 10.13 7.88 6.42
N PHE A 250 10.42 6.79 5.73
CA PHE A 250 10.60 6.75 4.28
C PHE A 250 9.59 5.78 3.65
N ASN A 251 8.78 6.28 2.71
CA ASN A 251 7.81 5.46 1.99
C ASN A 251 8.42 4.91 0.71
N ILE A 252 8.78 3.64 0.67
CA ILE A 252 9.35 2.98 -0.52
C ILE A 252 8.38 3.05 -1.69
N ARG A 253 7.11 2.75 -1.48
CA ARG A 253 6.10 2.72 -2.54
C ARG A 253 5.92 4.07 -3.24
N SER A 254 6.06 5.18 -2.51
CA SER A 254 5.96 6.51 -3.13
C SER A 254 7.17 6.88 -4.00
N HIS A 255 8.21 6.03 -3.99
CA HIS A 255 9.42 6.17 -4.78
C HIS A 255 9.59 5.03 -5.80
N GLU A 256 8.49 4.34 -6.15
CA GLU A 256 8.52 3.36 -7.24
C GLU A 256 8.99 4.02 -8.54
N GLY A 257 9.91 3.37 -9.24
CA GLY A 257 10.49 3.89 -10.47
C GLY A 257 11.70 4.81 -10.29
N TYR A 258 12.11 5.15 -9.05
CA TYR A 258 13.35 5.87 -8.78
C TYR A 258 14.56 4.95 -8.95
N ILE A 259 15.57 5.33 -9.73
CA ILE A 259 16.84 4.57 -9.81
C ILE A 259 17.63 4.88 -8.54
N ALA A 260 17.78 3.89 -7.69
CA ALA A 260 18.46 4.04 -6.42
C ALA A 260 19.32 2.83 -6.07
N ASN A 261 20.38 3.06 -5.31
CA ASN A 261 21.19 2.04 -4.66
C ASN A 261 20.72 1.86 -3.21
N PHE A 262 20.74 0.62 -2.75
CA PHE A 262 20.50 0.27 -1.37
C PHE A 262 21.76 -0.37 -0.78
N SER A 263 22.16 0.05 0.40
CA SER A 263 23.31 -0.52 1.09
C SER A 263 23.06 -0.59 2.61
N ILE A 264 23.78 -1.49 3.26
CA ILE A 264 23.75 -1.71 4.70
C ILE A 264 25.14 -1.47 5.21
N ASN A 265 25.26 -0.56 6.18
CA ASN A 265 26.51 -0.37 6.89
C ASN A 265 26.42 -1.20 8.19
N GLU A 266 27.34 -2.13 8.36
CA GLU A 266 27.54 -2.72 9.69
C GLU A 266 27.99 -1.59 10.60
N ILE A 267 27.22 -1.32 11.66
CA ILE A 267 27.67 -0.43 12.72
C ILE A 267 28.90 -1.12 13.29
N ALA A 268 30.08 -0.56 13.04
CA ALA A 268 31.28 -1.04 13.71
C ALA A 268 30.99 -1.04 15.22
N GLN A 269 30.90 -2.21 15.82
CA GLN A 269 30.82 -2.31 17.28
C GLN A 269 32.08 -1.61 17.80
N GLY A 270 31.89 -0.38 18.30
CA GLY A 270 32.97 0.33 18.96
C GLY A 270 33.46 -0.57 20.08
N THR A 271 34.65 -1.07 19.94
CA THR A 271 35.42 -1.72 21.01
C THR A 271 35.47 -0.73 22.14
N LEU A 272 34.64 -0.94 23.17
CA LEU A 272 34.84 -0.31 24.47
C LEU A 272 36.16 -0.88 25.03
N PHE A 273 37.21 -0.08 24.91
CA PHE A 273 38.40 -0.25 25.72
C PHE A 273 38.25 0.52 27.04
#